data_da7b4de6e9e7a48997a05b10b95d384a
#
_entry.id   da7b4de6e9e7a48997a05b10b95d384a
#
_cell.length_a   1.000
_cell.length_b   1.000
_cell.length_c   1.000
_cell.angle_alpha   90.00
_cell.angle_beta   90.00
_cell.angle_gamma   90.00
#
_symmetry.space_group_name_H-M   'P 1'
#
loop_
_entity.id
_entity.type
_entity.pdbx_description
1 polymer ?
#
loop_
_entity_poly.entity_id
_entity_poly.type
_entity_poly.pdbx_seq_one_letter_code
_entity_poly.pdbx_strand_id
1 'polypeptide(L)'
;MNRIISTGLATAFFRLFILDALAEGPARPAALLARASGERLPFAGGAFARALQSLLEGGHLAPAREGAVTLTALGAAERTMERERWAAVLPTVARLVDAIERPAPRISEAVALPRPMPRVADDYLDRVLVASVRERIAAAREGGRPFALALGVIDLEHAAEATRRAMLHRAVRATLGGSTTLFGGDASAYRYGDAGIAVIAPLAGDPSRGDRLTLLVRARLDELMRTMTATVRAFGSARWQVRSGGATWTQQIATSGQLLTQAADALAADGERITAA
;
A
#
# COMPACT_ATOMS: atom_id res chain seq x y z
N MET A 1 -13.52 -7.62 6.32
CA MET A 1 -13.15 -6.39 5.59
C MET A 1 -12.76 -5.24 6.53
N ASN A 2 -11.94 -5.44 7.57
CA ASN A 2 -11.84 -4.45 8.67
C ASN A 2 -10.42 -4.22 9.20
N ARG A 3 -9.37 -3.98 8.41
CA ARG A 3 -8.04 -3.66 8.98
C ARG A 3 -7.01 -3.01 8.05
N ILE A 4 -7.37 -2.15 7.11
CA ILE A 4 -6.33 -1.45 6.33
C ILE A 4 -6.67 0.05 6.19
N ILE A 5 -6.66 0.72 7.33
CA ILE A 5 -6.31 2.13 7.31
C ILE A 5 -4.94 2.18 7.98
N SER A 6 -3.93 2.70 7.28
CA SER A 6 -2.59 2.82 7.85
C SER A 6 -2.69 3.60 9.16
N THR A 7 -1.83 3.29 10.12
CA THR A 7 -1.78 3.98 11.41
C THR A 7 -1.72 5.50 11.24
N GLY A 8 -1.08 5.98 10.17
CA GLY A 8 -0.98 7.39 9.83
C GLY A 8 -2.32 8.00 9.43
N LEU A 9 -3.09 7.33 8.56
CA LEU A 9 -4.39 7.81 8.13
C LEU A 9 -5.40 7.82 9.29
N ALA A 10 -5.37 6.78 10.14
CA ALA A 10 -6.19 6.74 11.34
C ALA A 10 -5.86 7.88 12.31
N THR A 11 -4.57 8.18 12.50
CA THR A 11 -4.15 9.30 13.35
C THR A 11 -4.58 10.64 12.76
N ALA A 12 -4.43 10.86 11.45
CA ALA A 12 -4.87 12.08 10.77
C ALA A 12 -6.40 12.25 10.87
N PHE A 13 -7.17 11.18 10.70
CA PHE A 13 -8.61 11.20 10.89
C PHE A 13 -8.99 11.60 12.32
N PHE A 14 -8.37 11.02 13.34
CA PHE A 14 -8.63 11.36 14.73
C PHE A 14 -8.20 12.78 15.08
N ARG A 15 -7.16 13.34 14.43
CA ARG A 15 -6.82 14.76 14.61
C ARG A 15 -8.01 15.64 14.22
N LEU A 16 -8.56 15.47 13.02
CA LEU A 16 -9.73 16.23 12.58
C LEU A 16 -10.94 15.99 13.48
N PHE A 17 -11.23 14.72 13.82
CA PHE A 17 -12.34 14.37 14.71
C PHE A 17 -12.25 15.07 16.07
N ILE A 18 -11.08 15.07 16.71
CA ILE A 18 -10.86 15.72 18.02
C ILE A 18 -11.04 17.25 17.89
N LEU A 19 -10.45 17.85 16.86
CA LEU A 19 -10.58 19.30 16.62
C LEU A 19 -12.03 19.71 16.35
N ASP A 20 -12.78 18.91 15.60
CA ASP A 20 -14.19 19.18 15.31
C ASP A 20 -15.07 19.00 16.56
N ALA A 21 -14.86 17.96 17.34
CA ALA A 21 -15.61 17.72 18.56
C ALA A 21 -15.38 18.82 19.61
N LEU A 22 -14.13 19.31 19.72
CA LEU A 22 -13.79 20.37 20.66
C LEU A 22 -14.19 21.78 20.21
N ALA A 23 -14.55 21.95 18.94
CA ALA A 23 -15.18 23.20 18.49
C ALA A 23 -16.60 23.38 19.04
N GLU A 24 -17.25 22.31 19.48
CA GLU A 24 -18.56 22.35 20.16
C GLU A 24 -18.41 22.72 21.64
N GLY A 25 -17.23 22.61 22.22
CA GLY A 25 -16.91 22.95 23.59
C GLY A 25 -15.84 22.05 24.22
N PRO A 26 -15.36 22.41 25.44
CA PRO A 26 -14.39 21.59 26.17
C PRO A 26 -14.94 20.20 26.47
N ALA A 27 -14.10 19.16 26.32
CA ALA A 27 -14.51 17.79 26.59
C ALA A 27 -13.38 16.99 27.27
N ARG A 28 -13.74 15.97 28.04
CA ARG A 28 -12.77 15.03 28.62
C ARG A 28 -12.29 14.06 27.54
N PRO A 29 -11.01 13.65 27.51
CA PRO A 29 -10.50 12.67 26.55
C PRO A 29 -11.30 11.36 26.49
N ALA A 30 -11.79 10.89 27.65
CA ALA A 30 -12.64 9.71 27.74
C ALA A 30 -14.00 9.90 27.02
N ALA A 31 -14.60 11.09 27.10
CA ALA A 31 -15.85 11.40 26.41
C ALA A 31 -15.65 11.48 24.88
N LEU A 32 -14.54 12.07 24.44
CA LEU A 32 -14.16 12.09 23.02
C LEU A 32 -13.95 10.68 22.46
N LEU A 33 -13.28 9.83 23.23
CA LEU A 33 -13.06 8.43 22.82
C LEU A 33 -14.38 7.65 22.79
N ALA A 34 -15.27 7.85 23.76
CA ALA A 34 -16.59 7.23 23.80
C ALA A 34 -17.44 7.67 22.59
N ARG A 35 -17.42 8.97 22.22
CA ARG A 35 -18.09 9.48 21.02
C ARG A 35 -17.54 8.83 19.75
N ALA A 36 -16.22 8.75 19.61
CA ALA A 36 -15.58 8.07 18.48
C ALA A 36 -15.96 6.60 18.38
N SER A 37 -16.11 5.92 19.51
CA SER A 37 -16.53 4.50 19.57
C SER A 37 -18.01 4.34 19.21
N GLY A 38 -18.86 5.27 19.65
CA GLY A 38 -20.28 5.30 19.33
C GLY A 38 -20.59 5.48 17.84
N GLU A 39 -19.72 6.21 17.12
CA GLU A 39 -19.79 6.38 15.66
C GLU A 39 -19.26 5.15 14.89
N ARG A 40 -19.02 4.03 15.58
CA ARG A 40 -18.52 2.76 15.01
C ARG A 40 -17.23 2.91 14.17
N LEU A 41 -16.41 3.86 14.54
CA LEU A 41 -15.13 4.06 13.87
C LEU A 41 -14.23 2.84 14.11
N PRO A 42 -13.70 2.18 13.07
CA PRO A 42 -13.02 0.88 13.17
C PRO A 42 -11.57 0.98 13.70
N PHE A 43 -11.29 1.93 14.60
CA PHE A 43 -9.92 2.30 14.96
C PHE A 43 -9.56 1.91 16.39
N ALA A 44 -8.36 1.38 16.56
CA ALA A 44 -7.81 1.08 17.87
C ALA A 44 -7.54 2.38 18.66
N GLY A 45 -7.84 2.37 19.94
CA GLY A 45 -7.62 3.50 20.86
C GLY A 45 -6.19 4.10 20.83
N GLY A 46 -5.20 3.32 20.37
CA GLY A 46 -3.84 3.81 20.21
C GLY A 46 -3.65 4.89 19.14
N ALA A 47 -4.46 4.93 18.08
CA ALA A 47 -4.40 6.00 17.09
C ALA A 47 -5.04 7.30 17.63
N PHE A 48 -6.14 7.17 18.38
CA PHE A 48 -6.75 8.29 19.09
C PHE A 48 -5.80 8.90 20.13
N ALA A 49 -5.16 8.08 20.96
CA ALA A 49 -4.23 8.54 21.98
C ALA A 49 -3.05 9.32 21.36
N ARG A 50 -2.46 8.81 20.27
CA ARG A 50 -1.40 9.51 19.54
C ARG A 50 -1.85 10.83 18.93
N ALA A 51 -3.06 10.88 18.35
CA ALA A 51 -3.62 12.10 17.78
C ALA A 51 -3.84 13.16 18.88
N LEU A 52 -4.42 12.77 20.01
CA LEU A 52 -4.64 13.65 21.14
C LEU A 52 -3.32 14.19 21.72
N GLN A 53 -2.35 13.31 21.94
CA GLN A 53 -1.03 13.68 22.43
C GLN A 53 -0.33 14.68 21.47
N SER A 54 -0.31 14.37 20.17
CA SER A 54 0.27 15.26 19.15
C SER A 54 -0.39 16.64 19.11
N LEU A 55 -1.70 16.73 19.32
CA LEU A 55 -2.41 18.00 19.37
C LEU A 55 -2.11 18.80 20.65
N LEU A 56 -1.92 18.12 21.79
CA LEU A 56 -1.49 18.75 23.04
C LEU A 56 -0.05 19.25 22.94
N GLU A 57 0.88 18.40 22.48
CA GLU A 57 2.30 18.77 22.31
C GLU A 57 2.48 19.90 21.30
N GLY A 58 1.67 19.94 20.23
CA GLY A 58 1.66 21.01 19.24
C GLY A 58 0.97 22.30 19.70
N GLY A 59 0.44 22.37 20.92
CA GLY A 59 -0.26 23.54 21.43
C GLY A 59 -1.62 23.84 20.78
N HIS A 60 -2.16 22.89 20.01
CA HIS A 60 -3.49 23.01 19.38
C HIS A 60 -4.63 22.84 20.40
N LEU A 61 -4.34 22.13 21.48
CA LEU A 61 -5.24 21.94 22.62
C LEU A 61 -4.58 22.43 23.90
N ALA A 62 -5.40 22.91 24.83
CA ALA A 62 -4.98 23.29 26.16
C ALA A 62 -5.78 22.55 27.24
N PRO A 63 -5.18 22.27 28.41
CA PRO A 63 -5.93 21.78 29.56
C PRO A 63 -7.02 22.76 29.98
N ALA A 64 -8.20 22.22 30.30
CA ALA A 64 -9.32 22.95 30.86
C ALA A 64 -9.68 22.41 32.25
N ARG A 65 -10.72 22.98 32.88
CA ARG A 65 -11.15 22.56 34.21
C ARG A 65 -11.57 21.06 34.21
N GLU A 66 -11.41 20.40 35.34
CA GLU A 66 -11.86 19.03 35.59
C GLU A 66 -11.28 17.97 34.64
N GLY A 67 -10.06 18.17 34.17
CA GLY A 67 -9.39 17.21 33.26
C GLY A 67 -9.97 17.19 31.84
N ALA A 68 -10.73 18.21 31.47
CA ALA A 68 -11.12 18.45 30.10
C ALA A 68 -9.98 19.06 29.30
N VAL A 69 -10.09 19.02 27.99
CA VAL A 69 -9.26 19.75 27.03
C VAL A 69 -10.12 20.68 26.21
N THR A 70 -9.54 21.78 25.77
CA THR A 70 -10.22 22.80 24.96
C THR A 70 -9.39 23.17 23.75
N LEU A 71 -10.04 23.65 22.71
CA LEU A 71 -9.41 24.12 21.50
C LEU A 71 -8.74 25.47 21.75
N THR A 72 -7.49 25.62 21.29
CA THR A 72 -6.79 26.93 21.28
C THR A 72 -7.07 27.68 19.98
N ALA A 73 -6.65 28.96 19.89
CA ALA A 73 -6.71 29.71 18.63
C ALA A 73 -5.88 29.00 17.51
N LEU A 74 -4.72 28.44 17.87
CA LEU A 74 -3.90 27.63 16.96
C LEU A 74 -4.66 26.35 16.52
N GLY A 75 -5.35 25.68 17.44
CA GLY A 75 -6.17 24.51 17.13
C GLY A 75 -7.36 24.85 16.24
N ALA A 76 -7.97 26.02 16.38
CA ALA A 76 -9.05 26.48 15.50
C ALA A 76 -8.54 26.72 14.06
N ALA A 77 -7.35 27.30 13.90
CA ALA A 77 -6.70 27.44 12.60
C ALA A 77 -6.34 26.11 11.97
N GLU A 78 -5.74 25.19 12.76
CA GLU A 78 -5.41 23.83 12.33
C GLU A 78 -6.67 23.05 11.88
N ARG A 79 -7.77 23.16 12.61
CA ARG A 79 -9.06 22.58 12.24
C ARG A 79 -9.52 23.03 10.85
N THR A 80 -9.40 24.32 10.55
CA THR A 80 -9.79 24.84 9.23
C THR A 80 -8.92 24.22 8.13
N MET A 81 -7.59 24.22 8.31
CA MET A 81 -6.67 23.61 7.35
C MET A 81 -6.91 22.10 7.16
N GLU A 82 -7.14 21.38 8.25
CA GLU A 82 -7.43 19.94 8.17
C GLU A 82 -8.76 19.67 7.43
N ARG A 83 -9.80 20.48 7.67
CA ARG A 83 -11.07 20.36 6.93
C ARG A 83 -10.90 20.62 5.44
N GLU A 84 -10.15 21.64 5.05
CA GLU A 84 -9.86 21.91 3.64
C GLU A 84 -9.10 20.77 3.00
N ARG A 85 -8.07 20.24 3.69
CA ARG A 85 -7.29 19.09 3.25
C ARG A 85 -8.17 17.85 3.04
N TRP A 86 -9.05 17.55 4.00
CA TRP A 86 -9.96 16.42 3.89
C TRP A 86 -11.04 16.64 2.83
N ALA A 87 -11.57 17.85 2.69
CA ALA A 87 -12.51 18.20 1.64
C ALA A 87 -11.92 17.97 0.23
N ALA A 88 -10.62 18.21 0.05
CA ALA A 88 -9.93 17.92 -1.20
C ALA A 88 -9.73 16.41 -1.45
N VAL A 89 -9.56 15.61 -0.39
CA VAL A 89 -9.28 14.16 -0.48
C VAL A 89 -10.55 13.32 -0.52
N LEU A 90 -11.59 13.71 0.23
CA LEU A 90 -12.84 12.94 0.35
C LEU A 90 -13.51 12.59 -0.99
N PRO A 91 -13.59 13.46 -1.99
CA PRO A 91 -14.18 13.10 -3.29
C PRO A 91 -13.39 11.98 -4.00
N THR A 92 -12.09 11.94 -3.79
CA THR A 92 -11.24 10.88 -4.35
C THR A 92 -11.46 9.56 -3.60
N VAL A 93 -11.53 9.61 -2.27
CA VAL A 93 -11.85 8.43 -1.44
C VAL A 93 -13.25 7.91 -1.76
N ALA A 94 -14.26 8.78 -1.88
CA ALA A 94 -15.62 8.40 -2.24
C ALA A 94 -15.66 7.71 -3.61
N ARG A 95 -14.99 8.27 -4.62
CA ARG A 95 -14.88 7.63 -5.95
C ARG A 95 -14.20 6.26 -5.89
N LEU A 96 -13.20 6.10 -5.01
CA LEU A 96 -12.52 4.83 -4.80
C LEU A 96 -13.46 3.80 -4.13
N VAL A 97 -14.23 4.22 -3.15
CA VAL A 97 -15.25 3.36 -2.49
C VAL A 97 -16.33 2.96 -3.49
N ASP A 98 -16.88 3.91 -4.25
CA ASP A 98 -17.88 3.64 -5.30
C ASP A 98 -17.34 2.68 -6.38
N ALA A 99 -16.06 2.80 -6.73
CA ALA A 99 -15.43 1.90 -7.70
C ALA A 99 -15.25 0.47 -7.15
N ILE A 100 -15.09 0.33 -5.82
CA ILE A 100 -15.01 -0.96 -5.12
C ILE A 100 -16.40 -1.60 -5.03
N GLU A 101 -17.45 -0.80 -4.80
CA GLU A 101 -18.80 -1.28 -4.58
C GLU A 101 -19.57 -1.55 -5.89
N ARG A 102 -19.16 -0.93 -7.01
CA ARG A 102 -19.77 -1.22 -8.31
C ARG A 102 -19.34 -2.60 -8.79
N PRO A 103 -20.31 -3.52 -9.04
CA PRO A 103 -19.98 -4.77 -9.72
C PRO A 103 -19.36 -4.43 -11.07
N ALA A 104 -18.20 -5.04 -11.36
CA ALA A 104 -17.50 -4.84 -12.63
C ALA A 104 -18.49 -5.08 -13.80
N PRO A 105 -18.56 -4.18 -14.79
CA PRO A 105 -19.38 -4.43 -15.96
C PRO A 105 -18.91 -5.73 -16.58
N ARG A 106 -19.85 -6.67 -16.80
CA ARG A 106 -19.60 -7.88 -17.57
C ARG A 106 -19.21 -7.45 -18.97
N ILE A 107 -17.91 -7.45 -19.27
CA ILE A 107 -17.45 -7.27 -20.65
C ILE A 107 -17.78 -8.58 -21.36
N SER A 108 -18.89 -8.55 -22.07
CA SER A 108 -19.26 -9.58 -23.05
C SER A 108 -18.46 -9.34 -24.32
N GLU A 109 -17.84 -10.39 -24.78
CA GLU A 109 -17.42 -10.68 -26.17
C GLU A 109 -16.15 -10.04 -26.75
N ALA A 110 -15.20 -10.94 -26.97
CA ALA A 110 -14.53 -11.29 -28.21
C ALA A 110 -13.67 -10.22 -28.89
N VAL A 111 -12.42 -10.15 -28.44
CA VAL A 111 -11.29 -10.03 -29.38
C VAL A 111 -10.34 -11.17 -29.08
N ALA A 112 -10.18 -12.07 -30.02
CA ALA A 112 -9.25 -13.19 -29.93
C ALA A 112 -7.82 -12.65 -29.85
N LEU A 113 -7.23 -12.69 -28.65
CA LEU A 113 -5.81 -12.41 -28.41
C LEU A 113 -5.01 -13.71 -28.54
N PRO A 114 -3.92 -13.73 -29.29
CA PRO A 114 -3.06 -14.87 -29.39
C PRO A 114 -2.19 -15.00 -28.13
N ARG A 115 -2.30 -16.15 -27.47
CA ARG A 115 -1.63 -16.67 -26.28
C ARG A 115 -2.22 -16.28 -24.91
N PRO A 116 -2.38 -17.26 -24.02
CA PRO A 116 -2.88 -17.02 -22.69
C PRO A 116 -1.82 -16.25 -21.89
N MET A 117 -1.97 -14.94 -21.80
CA MET A 117 -1.40 -14.21 -20.69
C MET A 117 -1.93 -14.89 -19.40
N PRO A 118 -1.08 -15.11 -18.37
CA PRO A 118 -1.61 -15.52 -17.09
C PRO A 118 -2.74 -14.53 -16.78
N ARG A 119 -3.92 -15.07 -16.48
CA ARG A 119 -5.09 -14.24 -16.16
C ARG A 119 -4.67 -13.33 -15.00
N VAL A 120 -4.31 -12.10 -15.34
CA VAL A 120 -4.23 -11.02 -14.37
C VAL A 120 -5.66 -10.94 -13.84
N ALA A 121 -5.87 -11.46 -12.65
CA ALA A 121 -7.15 -11.35 -11.99
C ALA A 121 -7.57 -9.89 -12.05
N ASP A 122 -8.81 -9.62 -12.38
CA ASP A 122 -9.44 -8.30 -12.54
C ASP A 122 -9.54 -7.60 -11.17
N ASP A 123 -8.43 -7.55 -10.45
CA ASP A 123 -8.37 -7.03 -9.10
C ASP A 123 -8.06 -5.53 -9.18
N TYR A 124 -8.83 -4.75 -8.47
CA TYR A 124 -8.68 -3.30 -8.31
C TYR A 124 -7.22 -2.88 -8.03
N LEU A 125 -6.47 -3.71 -7.33
CA LEU A 125 -5.08 -3.43 -6.96
C LEU A 125 -4.13 -3.47 -8.16
N ASP A 126 -4.42 -4.28 -9.17
CA ASP A 126 -3.66 -4.29 -10.43
C ASP A 126 -3.95 -3.02 -11.23
N ARG A 127 -5.15 -2.45 -11.14
CA ARG A 127 -5.49 -1.15 -11.75
C ARG A 127 -4.70 -0.01 -11.14
N VAL A 128 -4.46 -0.03 -9.83
CA VAL A 128 -3.63 0.97 -9.12
C VAL A 128 -2.19 0.88 -9.59
N LEU A 129 -1.63 -0.32 -9.73
CA LEU A 129 -0.30 -0.53 -10.29
C LEU A 129 -0.20 0.01 -11.71
N VAL A 130 -1.14 -0.37 -12.59
CA VAL A 130 -1.18 0.10 -14.00
C VAL A 130 -1.27 1.62 -14.08
N ALA A 131 -2.11 2.24 -13.26
CA ALA A 131 -2.26 3.69 -13.20
C ALA A 131 -0.96 4.37 -12.74
N SER A 132 -0.32 3.84 -11.70
CA SER A 132 0.95 4.37 -11.17
C SER A 132 2.09 4.23 -12.18
N VAL A 133 2.18 3.10 -12.90
CA VAL A 133 3.17 2.93 -13.98
C VAL A 133 2.91 3.93 -15.11
N ARG A 134 1.65 4.14 -15.50
CA ARG A 134 1.28 5.12 -16.54
C ARG A 134 1.67 6.54 -16.15
N GLU A 135 1.40 6.94 -14.92
CA GLU A 135 1.76 8.25 -14.37
C GLU A 135 3.28 8.45 -14.35
N ARG A 136 4.05 7.43 -13.94
CA ARG A 136 5.51 7.47 -13.95
C ARG A 136 6.08 7.57 -15.37
N ILE A 137 5.48 6.88 -16.36
CA ILE A 137 5.87 7.02 -17.78
C ILE A 137 5.62 8.44 -18.27
N ALA A 138 4.46 9.02 -17.97
CA ALA A 138 4.14 10.39 -18.36
C ALA A 138 5.16 11.38 -17.78
N ALA A 139 5.41 11.29 -16.46
CA ALA A 139 6.39 12.15 -15.78
C ALA A 139 7.81 11.98 -16.35
N ALA A 140 8.24 10.75 -16.65
CA ALA A 140 9.58 10.48 -17.19
C ALA A 140 9.74 11.05 -18.61
N ARG A 141 8.67 11.09 -19.43
CA ARG A 141 8.65 11.70 -20.76
C ARG A 141 8.73 13.23 -20.72
N GLU A 142 8.16 13.83 -19.70
CA GLU A 142 8.20 15.28 -19.48
C GLU A 142 9.53 15.77 -18.86
N GLY A 143 10.57 14.96 -18.90
CA GLY A 143 11.90 15.28 -18.35
C GLY A 143 12.10 14.82 -16.90
N GLY A 144 11.18 14.01 -16.39
CA GLY A 144 11.31 13.38 -15.07
C GLY A 144 12.39 12.29 -15.03
N ARG A 145 12.59 11.73 -13.84
CA ARG A 145 13.64 10.72 -13.62
C ARG A 145 13.22 9.38 -14.23
N PRO A 146 14.13 8.68 -14.95
CA PRO A 146 13.90 7.31 -15.35
C PRO A 146 13.69 6.41 -14.14
N PHE A 147 12.95 5.33 -14.31
CA PHE A 147 12.57 4.43 -13.23
C PHE A 147 12.64 2.96 -13.66
N ALA A 148 12.66 2.06 -12.67
CA ALA A 148 12.55 0.63 -12.87
C ALA A 148 11.30 0.10 -12.17
N LEU A 149 10.76 -0.99 -12.73
CA LEU A 149 9.73 -1.82 -12.16
C LEU A 149 10.33 -3.19 -11.87
N ALA A 150 10.19 -3.66 -10.64
CA ALA A 150 10.52 -5.03 -10.25
C ALA A 150 9.28 -5.75 -9.74
N LEU A 151 9.09 -6.98 -10.20
CA LEU A 151 8.05 -7.90 -9.76
C LEU A 151 8.68 -8.97 -8.89
N GLY A 152 7.99 -9.38 -7.83
CA GLY A 152 8.36 -10.52 -7.01
C GLY A 152 7.13 -11.37 -6.70
N VAL A 153 7.22 -12.68 -6.86
CA VAL A 153 6.14 -13.64 -6.61
C VAL A 153 6.63 -14.76 -5.70
N ILE A 154 5.81 -15.14 -4.76
CA ILE A 154 6.05 -16.23 -3.82
C ILE A 154 5.26 -17.45 -4.28
N ASP A 155 5.94 -18.50 -4.69
CA ASP A 155 5.35 -19.79 -4.96
C ASP A 155 5.46 -20.66 -3.69
N LEU A 156 4.34 -21.19 -3.25
CA LEU A 156 4.24 -22.05 -2.07
C LEU A 156 3.90 -23.47 -2.48
N GLU A 157 4.73 -24.41 -2.06
CA GLU A 157 4.53 -25.82 -2.29
C GLU A 157 4.03 -26.53 -1.01
N HIS A 158 3.25 -27.58 -1.21
CA HIS A 158 2.82 -28.51 -0.14
C HIS A 158 2.09 -27.89 1.08
N ALA A 159 1.54 -26.70 0.93
CA ALA A 159 0.73 -26.08 1.97
C ALA A 159 -0.77 -26.24 1.69
N ALA A 160 -1.56 -26.51 2.74
CA ALA A 160 -3.00 -26.48 2.63
C ALA A 160 -3.47 -25.09 2.16
N GLU A 161 -4.51 -25.02 1.33
CA GLU A 161 -4.95 -23.78 0.68
C GLU A 161 -5.20 -22.62 1.66
N ALA A 162 -5.80 -22.89 2.83
CA ALA A 162 -6.00 -21.88 3.86
C ALA A 162 -4.69 -21.33 4.43
N THR A 163 -3.71 -22.22 4.69
CA THR A 163 -2.38 -21.86 5.17
C THR A 163 -1.62 -21.07 4.10
N ARG A 164 -1.65 -21.55 2.86
CA ARG A 164 -1.08 -20.88 1.69
C ARG A 164 -1.59 -19.44 1.57
N ARG A 165 -2.90 -19.27 1.56
CA ARG A 165 -3.53 -17.93 1.46
C ARG A 165 -3.15 -17.02 2.63
N ALA A 166 -3.14 -17.54 3.85
CA ALA A 166 -2.75 -16.78 5.04
C ALA A 166 -1.28 -16.32 4.99
N MET A 167 -0.36 -17.21 4.57
CA MET A 167 1.05 -16.87 4.40
C MET A 167 1.27 -15.80 3.35
N LEU A 168 0.73 -15.99 2.15
CA LEU A 168 0.87 -15.05 1.04
C LEU A 168 0.31 -13.68 1.40
N HIS A 169 -0.89 -13.64 1.94
CA HIS A 169 -1.51 -12.39 2.38
C HIS A 169 -0.66 -11.66 3.44
N ARG A 170 -0.08 -12.41 4.40
CA ARG A 170 0.78 -11.82 5.44
C ARG A 170 2.09 -11.30 4.87
N ALA A 171 2.73 -12.05 3.95
CA ALA A 171 3.97 -11.67 3.29
C ALA A 171 3.79 -10.40 2.45
N VAL A 172 2.82 -10.39 1.56
CA VAL A 172 2.49 -9.23 0.72
C VAL A 172 2.19 -8.00 1.58
N ARG A 173 1.38 -8.17 2.62
CA ARG A 173 1.02 -7.06 3.51
C ARG A 173 2.20 -6.50 4.29
N ALA A 174 3.09 -7.35 4.80
CA ALA A 174 4.28 -6.92 5.52
C ALA A 174 5.22 -6.13 4.59
N THR A 175 5.38 -6.59 3.36
CA THR A 175 6.22 -5.91 2.35
C THR A 175 5.64 -4.56 1.96
N LEU A 176 4.33 -4.47 1.73
CA LEU A 176 3.67 -3.20 1.40
C LEU A 176 3.74 -2.19 2.57
N GLY A 177 3.58 -2.66 3.80
CA GLY A 177 3.65 -1.81 5.00
C GLY A 177 5.05 -1.27 5.31
N GLY A 178 6.09 -1.99 4.87
CA GLY A 178 7.50 -1.61 5.07
C GLY A 178 8.21 -1.09 3.82
N SER A 179 7.48 -0.80 2.73
CA SER A 179 8.05 -0.55 1.40
C SER A 179 9.13 0.54 1.36
N THR A 180 8.94 1.67 2.03
CA THR A 180 9.91 2.76 2.08
C THR A 180 11.19 2.39 2.81
N THR A 181 11.09 1.59 3.87
CA THR A 181 12.26 1.08 4.63
C THR A 181 12.98 -0.03 3.86
N LEU A 182 12.23 -0.89 3.17
CA LEU A 182 12.78 -2.06 2.47
C LEU A 182 13.44 -1.71 1.13
N PHE A 183 12.88 -0.74 0.38
CA PHE A 183 13.28 -0.45 -1.00
C PHE A 183 13.80 0.97 -1.22
N GLY A 184 13.83 1.79 -0.16
CA GLY A 184 14.26 3.19 -0.19
C GLY A 184 13.09 4.18 -0.24
N GLY A 185 13.32 5.40 0.26
CA GLY A 185 12.27 6.41 0.48
C GLY A 185 11.47 6.83 -0.76
N ASP A 186 12.08 6.72 -1.95
CA ASP A 186 11.45 7.07 -3.23
C ASP A 186 10.77 5.89 -3.94
N ALA A 187 10.86 4.68 -3.37
CA ALA A 187 10.22 3.50 -3.92
C ALA A 187 8.76 3.40 -3.49
N SER A 188 7.93 2.93 -4.40
CA SER A 188 6.52 2.64 -4.16
C SER A 188 6.26 1.16 -4.40
N ALA A 189 5.61 0.48 -3.47
CA ALA A 189 5.26 -0.93 -3.61
C ALA A 189 3.75 -1.11 -3.77
N TYR A 190 3.38 -2.04 -4.62
CA TYR A 190 2.00 -2.39 -4.99
C TYR A 190 1.81 -3.90 -4.89
N ARG A 191 0.58 -4.33 -4.71
CA ARG A 191 0.23 -5.73 -4.85
C ARG A 191 0.29 -6.13 -6.33
N TYR A 192 0.76 -7.35 -6.59
CA TYR A 192 0.78 -7.96 -7.91
C TYR A 192 0.18 -9.38 -7.81
N GLY A 193 -1.03 -9.53 -8.31
CA GLY A 193 -1.80 -10.76 -8.13
C GLY A 193 -2.00 -11.14 -6.65
N ASP A 194 -2.25 -12.42 -6.38
CA ASP A 194 -2.51 -12.92 -5.03
C ASP A 194 -1.25 -13.20 -4.21
N ALA A 195 -0.13 -13.45 -4.86
CA ALA A 195 1.08 -13.96 -4.24
C ALA A 195 2.31 -13.06 -4.47
N GLY A 196 2.12 -11.87 -5.03
CA GLY A 196 3.23 -11.04 -5.45
C GLY A 196 3.15 -9.58 -5.05
N ILE A 197 4.26 -8.92 -5.31
CA ILE A 197 4.42 -7.48 -5.18
C ILE A 197 5.06 -6.90 -6.44
N ALA A 198 4.75 -5.65 -6.72
CA ALA A 198 5.44 -4.83 -7.71
C ALA A 198 6.08 -3.64 -6.98
N VAL A 199 7.33 -3.34 -7.29
CA VAL A 199 8.05 -2.20 -6.73
C VAL A 199 8.51 -1.29 -7.86
N ILE A 200 8.17 -0.02 -7.76
CA ILE A 200 8.61 1.03 -8.69
C ILE A 200 9.60 1.92 -7.96
N ALA A 201 10.80 2.10 -8.51
CA ALA A 201 11.81 2.97 -7.92
C ALA A 201 12.52 3.82 -8.99
N PRO A 202 12.88 5.09 -8.69
CA PRO A 202 13.67 5.92 -9.59
C PRO A 202 15.08 5.38 -9.72
N LEU A 203 15.68 5.50 -10.93
CA LEU A 203 17.04 5.01 -11.20
C LEU A 203 18.13 5.92 -10.63
N ALA A 204 17.81 7.18 -10.34
CA ALA A 204 18.75 8.17 -9.80
C ALA A 204 20.09 8.28 -10.58
N GLY A 205 20.04 8.11 -11.91
CA GLY A 205 21.20 8.20 -12.79
C GLY A 205 22.04 6.91 -12.94
N ASP A 206 21.67 5.84 -12.23
CA ASP A 206 22.36 4.54 -12.29
C ASP A 206 21.48 3.49 -13.00
N PRO A 207 21.77 3.11 -14.25
CA PRO A 207 20.99 2.12 -14.99
C PRO A 207 21.01 0.72 -14.38
N SER A 208 22.09 0.37 -13.66
CA SER A 208 22.19 -0.94 -12.97
C SER A 208 21.28 -1.05 -11.75
N ARG A 209 20.66 0.05 -11.34
CA ARG A 209 19.73 0.09 -10.20
C ARG A 209 18.47 -0.73 -10.47
N GLY A 210 18.06 -0.90 -11.74
CA GLY A 210 16.93 -1.75 -12.12
C GLY A 210 17.18 -3.22 -11.76
N ASP A 211 18.33 -3.76 -12.13
CA ASP A 211 18.71 -5.14 -11.81
C ASP A 211 18.88 -5.33 -10.31
N ARG A 212 19.52 -4.37 -9.64
CA ARG A 212 19.66 -4.38 -8.18
C ARG A 212 18.31 -4.33 -7.46
N LEU A 213 17.33 -3.57 -7.98
CA LEU A 213 15.97 -3.53 -7.42
C LEU A 213 15.32 -4.92 -7.51
N THR A 214 15.45 -5.60 -8.63
CA THR A 214 14.91 -6.96 -8.84
C THR A 214 15.52 -7.95 -7.85
N LEU A 215 16.85 -7.94 -7.69
CA LEU A 215 17.54 -8.77 -6.71
C LEU A 215 17.14 -8.42 -5.26
N LEU A 216 16.97 -7.15 -4.96
CA LEU A 216 16.55 -6.68 -3.64
C LEU A 216 15.13 -7.15 -3.31
N VAL A 217 14.20 -7.06 -4.27
CA VAL A 217 12.82 -7.54 -4.10
C VAL A 217 12.83 -9.04 -3.79
N ARG A 218 13.58 -9.84 -4.54
CA ARG A 218 13.75 -11.27 -4.29
C ARG A 218 14.30 -11.54 -2.89
N ALA A 219 15.43 -10.91 -2.55
CA ALA A 219 16.10 -11.12 -1.27
C ALA A 219 15.20 -10.76 -0.08
N ARG A 220 14.42 -9.67 -0.18
CA ARG A 220 13.52 -9.23 0.89
C ARG A 220 12.32 -10.14 1.06
N LEU A 221 11.72 -10.63 -0.02
CA LEU A 221 10.65 -11.61 0.05
C LEU A 221 11.14 -12.94 0.64
N ASP A 222 12.33 -13.41 0.24
CA ASP A 222 12.91 -14.63 0.75
C ASP A 222 13.27 -14.53 2.26
N GLU A 223 13.85 -13.41 2.69
CA GLU A 223 14.12 -13.13 4.10
C GLU A 223 12.83 -13.10 4.93
N LEU A 224 11.78 -12.46 4.40
CA LEU A 224 10.49 -12.40 5.05
C LEU A 224 9.87 -13.80 5.20
N MET A 225 9.93 -14.61 4.15
CA MET A 225 9.40 -15.98 4.19
C MET A 225 10.17 -16.84 5.18
N ARG A 226 11.51 -16.74 5.23
CA ARG A 226 12.33 -17.41 6.25
C ARG A 226 11.92 -17.00 7.67
N THR A 227 11.76 -15.72 7.92
CA THR A 227 11.33 -15.21 9.21
C THR A 227 9.95 -15.71 9.59
N MET A 228 9.00 -15.70 8.65
CA MET A 228 7.64 -16.16 8.91
C MET A 228 7.57 -17.65 9.22
N THR A 229 8.31 -18.48 8.49
CA THR A 229 8.34 -19.93 8.74
C THR A 229 9.05 -20.29 10.04
N ALA A 230 10.07 -19.51 10.44
CA ALA A 230 10.74 -19.68 11.71
C ALA A 230 9.88 -19.26 12.92
N THR A 231 9.06 -18.22 12.76
CA THR A 231 8.29 -17.63 13.87
C THR A 231 6.86 -18.17 14.01
N VAL A 232 6.25 -18.62 12.92
CA VAL A 232 4.88 -19.10 12.92
C VAL A 232 4.84 -20.60 12.76
N ARG A 233 4.64 -21.33 13.86
CA ARG A 233 4.65 -22.80 13.91
C ARG A 233 3.77 -23.46 12.81
N ALA A 234 2.64 -22.86 12.49
CA ALA A 234 1.74 -23.37 11.45
C ALA A 234 2.34 -23.29 10.02
N PHE A 235 3.44 -22.55 9.84
CA PHE A 235 4.11 -22.36 8.56
C PHE A 235 5.43 -23.14 8.45
N GLY A 236 5.88 -23.77 9.51
CA GLY A 236 7.23 -24.39 9.60
C GLY A 236 7.50 -25.54 8.63
N SER A 237 6.45 -26.15 8.06
CA SER A 237 6.57 -27.21 7.04
C SER A 237 6.39 -26.72 5.61
N ALA A 238 6.06 -25.45 5.39
CA ALA A 238 5.85 -24.90 4.08
C ALA A 238 7.18 -24.74 3.33
N ARG A 239 7.23 -25.18 2.10
CA ARG A 239 8.32 -24.88 1.17
C ARG A 239 7.89 -23.70 0.30
N TRP A 240 8.82 -22.83 0.02
CA TRP A 240 8.57 -21.68 -0.84
C TRP A 240 9.73 -21.43 -1.80
N GLN A 241 9.39 -20.78 -2.86
CA GLN A 241 10.31 -20.26 -3.83
C GLN A 241 9.93 -18.83 -4.16
N VAL A 242 10.92 -17.94 -4.28
CA VAL A 242 10.70 -16.57 -4.70
C VAL A 242 11.23 -16.39 -6.10
N ARG A 243 10.36 -16.00 -7.02
CA ARG A 243 10.74 -15.57 -8.37
C ARG A 243 10.70 -14.05 -8.45
N SER A 244 11.59 -13.49 -9.26
CA SER A 244 11.64 -12.05 -9.49
C SER A 244 11.95 -11.74 -10.95
N GLY A 245 11.38 -10.64 -11.44
CA GLY A 245 11.63 -10.13 -12.77
C GLY A 245 11.52 -8.62 -12.77
N GLY A 246 12.24 -7.96 -13.64
CA GLY A 246 12.21 -6.50 -13.69
C GLY A 246 12.33 -5.95 -15.10
N ALA A 247 11.90 -4.71 -15.24
CA ALA A 247 12.06 -3.93 -16.46
C ALA A 247 12.41 -2.50 -16.11
N THR A 248 13.30 -1.92 -16.90
CA THR A 248 13.70 -0.51 -16.80
C THR A 248 12.97 0.28 -17.87
N TRP A 249 12.34 1.37 -17.47
CA TRP A 249 11.72 2.25 -18.44
C TRP A 249 12.77 2.93 -19.33
N THR A 250 12.54 2.89 -20.64
CA THR A 250 13.30 3.59 -21.67
C THR A 250 12.35 4.38 -22.55
N GLN A 251 12.88 5.32 -23.33
CA GLN A 251 12.06 6.12 -24.26
C GLN A 251 11.31 5.29 -25.32
N GLN A 252 11.77 4.06 -25.59
CA GLN A 252 11.12 3.13 -26.51
C GLN A 252 9.85 2.51 -25.93
N ILE A 253 9.69 2.50 -24.60
CA ILE A 253 8.52 1.95 -23.93
C ILE A 253 7.40 2.99 -23.93
N ALA A 254 6.40 2.75 -24.76
CA ALA A 254 5.31 3.68 -24.99
C ALA A 254 4.17 3.54 -23.96
N THR A 255 3.94 2.35 -23.41
CA THR A 255 2.78 2.08 -22.58
C THR A 255 3.12 1.35 -21.28
N SER A 256 2.25 1.48 -20.28
CA SER A 256 2.36 0.70 -19.03
C SER A 256 2.28 -0.80 -19.28
N GLY A 257 1.46 -1.21 -20.27
CA GLY A 257 1.35 -2.62 -20.66
C GLY A 257 2.69 -3.18 -21.15
N GLN A 258 3.41 -2.46 -22.02
CA GLN A 258 4.74 -2.90 -22.48
C GLN A 258 5.74 -3.11 -21.33
N LEU A 259 5.82 -2.16 -20.39
CA LEU A 259 6.73 -2.26 -19.25
C LEU A 259 6.37 -3.43 -18.32
N LEU A 260 5.07 -3.60 -18.05
CA LEU A 260 4.57 -4.71 -17.24
C LEU A 260 4.80 -6.06 -17.91
N THR A 261 4.60 -6.15 -19.24
CA THR A 261 4.88 -7.37 -20.00
C THR A 261 6.37 -7.73 -19.93
N GLN A 262 7.26 -6.77 -20.16
CA GLN A 262 8.70 -7.03 -20.04
C GLN A 262 9.11 -7.53 -18.65
N ALA A 263 8.58 -6.92 -17.59
CA ALA A 263 8.85 -7.36 -16.23
C ALA A 263 8.26 -8.76 -15.95
N ALA A 264 7.08 -9.07 -16.49
CA ALA A 264 6.44 -10.39 -16.38
C ALA A 264 7.19 -11.47 -17.16
N ASP A 265 7.68 -11.17 -18.36
CA ASP A 265 8.50 -12.08 -19.16
C ASP A 265 9.83 -12.40 -18.44
N ALA A 266 10.47 -11.39 -17.84
CA ALA A 266 11.66 -11.59 -17.02
C ALA A 266 11.38 -12.44 -15.77
N LEU A 267 10.20 -12.26 -15.13
CA LEU A 267 9.74 -13.08 -14.01
C LEU A 267 9.50 -14.55 -14.43
N ALA A 268 8.92 -14.77 -15.61
CA ALA A 268 8.70 -16.12 -16.15
C ALA A 268 10.03 -16.83 -16.45
N ALA A 269 10.99 -16.13 -17.07
CA ALA A 269 12.32 -16.66 -17.37
C ALA A 269 13.12 -17.01 -16.10
N ASP A 270 12.94 -16.29 -14.99
CA ASP A 270 13.53 -16.66 -13.69
C ASP A 270 12.96 -17.97 -13.16
N GLY A 271 11.66 -18.22 -13.34
CA GLY A 271 11.01 -19.48 -12.99
C GLY A 271 11.57 -20.69 -13.74
N GLU A 272 11.82 -20.55 -15.03
CA GLU A 272 12.40 -21.62 -15.86
C GLU A 272 13.85 -21.98 -15.44
N ARG A 273 14.66 -21.00 -15.10
CA ARG A 273 16.04 -21.23 -14.62
C ARG A 273 16.08 -21.99 -13.30
N ILE A 274 15.15 -21.72 -12.42
CA ILE A 274 15.10 -22.35 -11.10
C ILE A 274 14.60 -23.79 -11.20
N THR A 275 13.69 -24.08 -12.12
CA THR A 275 13.16 -25.45 -12.34
C THR A 275 14.19 -26.36 -13.04
N ALA A 276 15.16 -25.76 -13.74
CA ALA A 276 16.22 -26.47 -14.47
C ALA A 276 17.50 -26.72 -13.64
N ALA A 277 17.59 -26.16 -12.43
CA ALA A 277 18.75 -26.29 -11.52
C ALA A 277 18.44 -27.27 -10.37
#